data_be547adf5513c35253651a371f86307a
#
_entry.id   be547adf5513c35253651a371f86307a
#
_cell.length_a   1.000
_cell.length_b   1.000
_cell.length_c   1.000
_cell.angle_alpha   90.00
_cell.angle_beta   90.00
_cell.angle_gamma   90.00
#
_symmetry.space_group_name_H-M   'P 1'
#
loop_
_entity.id
_entity.type
_entity.pdbx_description
1 polymer ?
#
loop_
_entity_poly.entity_id
_entity_poly.type
_entity_poly.pdbx_seq_one_letter_code
_entity_poly.pdbx_strand_id
1 'polypeptide(L)'
;MTNREIAAVLFNISTILSTQNGNPYRIRAYRRAARNLLRIREPIAQRVADGRPLGLPRLGKSLTAKISTLARKDALQFYTELCEELPVEESALLKLNVPGLGPTIAARIHRDLGSTDAANLRRAAATGKLQRIWGIGPKRVAAILDAVGGGDARQERMEI
;
A
#
# COMPACT_ATOMS: atom_id res chain seq x y z
N MET A 1 -8.59 3.05 7.26
CA MET A 1 -7.43 3.48 6.46
C MET A 1 -7.38 5.00 6.38
N THR A 2 -6.18 5.56 6.48
CA THR A 2 -5.94 6.99 6.24
C THR A 2 -6.01 7.31 4.75
N ASN A 3 -6.13 8.60 4.41
CA ASN A 3 -6.08 9.04 3.02
C ASN A 3 -4.78 8.62 2.32
N ARG A 4 -3.65 8.66 3.04
CA ARG A 4 -2.34 8.22 2.52
C ARG A 4 -2.33 6.72 2.23
N GLU A 5 -2.89 5.90 3.10
CA GLU A 5 -2.98 4.46 2.91
C GLU A 5 -3.88 4.10 1.73
N ILE A 6 -5.04 4.75 1.60
CA ILE A 6 -5.94 4.56 0.45
C ILE A 6 -5.23 4.99 -0.85
N ALA A 7 -4.57 6.15 -0.84
CA ALA A 7 -3.81 6.63 -1.98
C ALA A 7 -2.71 5.63 -2.39
N ALA A 8 -2.01 5.06 -1.41
CA ALA A 8 -0.99 4.05 -1.66
C ALA A 8 -1.56 2.82 -2.37
N VAL A 9 -2.71 2.32 -1.92
CA VAL A 9 -3.41 1.21 -2.59
C VAL A 9 -3.73 1.56 -4.05
N LEU A 10 -4.28 2.76 -4.30
CA LEU A 10 -4.62 3.19 -5.66
C LEU A 10 -3.38 3.34 -6.56
N PHE A 11 -2.28 3.88 -6.03
CA PHE A 11 -1.00 3.93 -6.76
C PHE A 11 -0.49 2.52 -7.07
N ASN A 12 -0.56 1.61 -6.12
CA ASN A 12 -0.13 0.22 -6.30
C ASN A 12 -0.95 -0.47 -7.40
N ILE A 13 -2.27 -0.29 -7.39
CA ILE A 13 -3.15 -0.79 -8.44
C ILE A 13 -2.71 -0.24 -9.81
N SER A 14 -2.46 1.06 -9.91
CA SER A 14 -2.03 1.68 -11.16
C SER A 14 -0.72 1.09 -11.68
N THR A 15 0.23 0.82 -10.79
CA THR A 15 1.53 0.23 -11.15
C THR A 15 1.38 -1.21 -11.62
N ILE A 16 0.61 -2.03 -10.91
CA ILE A 16 0.35 -3.41 -11.30
C ILE A 16 -0.35 -3.48 -12.66
N LEU A 17 -1.40 -2.67 -12.86
CA LEU A 17 -2.10 -2.59 -14.14
C LEU A 17 -1.17 -2.15 -15.28
N SER A 18 -0.26 -1.23 -15.01
CA SER A 18 0.73 -0.78 -16.00
C SER A 18 1.66 -1.91 -16.43
N THR A 19 2.10 -2.76 -15.52
CA THR A 19 2.94 -3.92 -15.84
C THR A 19 2.19 -4.98 -16.65
N GLN A 20 0.87 -5.02 -16.57
CA GLN A 20 0.00 -5.95 -17.29
C GLN A 20 -0.51 -5.38 -18.62
N ASN A 21 0.02 -4.27 -19.09
CA ASN A 21 -0.47 -3.55 -20.28
C ASN A 21 -1.96 -3.19 -20.19
N GLY A 22 -2.41 -2.81 -18.98
CA GLY A 22 -3.79 -2.40 -18.75
C GLY A 22 -4.16 -1.12 -19.48
N ASN A 23 -5.46 -0.79 -19.48
CA ASN A 23 -6.00 0.38 -20.15
C ASN A 23 -5.35 1.67 -19.60
N PRO A 24 -4.68 2.49 -20.47
CA PRO A 24 -3.99 3.70 -20.03
C PRO A 24 -4.91 4.73 -19.36
N TYR A 25 -6.16 4.84 -19.78
CA TYR A 25 -7.13 5.76 -19.18
C TYR A 25 -7.47 5.35 -17.76
N ARG A 26 -7.65 4.07 -17.53
CA ARG A 26 -7.93 3.49 -16.21
C ARG A 26 -6.74 3.69 -15.26
N ILE A 27 -5.54 3.44 -15.74
CA ILE A 27 -4.29 3.65 -14.98
C ILE A 27 -4.17 5.11 -14.54
N ARG A 28 -4.40 6.04 -15.46
CA ARG A 28 -4.37 7.48 -15.15
C ARG A 28 -5.45 7.89 -14.15
N ALA A 29 -6.64 7.28 -14.23
CA ALA A 29 -7.74 7.56 -13.31
C ALA A 29 -7.37 7.15 -11.87
N TYR A 30 -6.76 5.99 -11.67
CA TYR A 30 -6.27 5.56 -10.37
C TYR A 30 -5.21 6.52 -9.81
N ARG A 31 -4.24 6.91 -10.63
CA ARG A 31 -3.18 7.85 -10.22
C ARG A 31 -3.73 9.23 -9.86
N ARG A 32 -4.70 9.71 -10.62
CA ARG A 32 -5.36 11.00 -10.35
C ARG A 32 -6.11 10.97 -9.04
N ALA A 33 -6.89 9.92 -8.81
CA ALA A 33 -7.64 9.74 -7.57
C ALA A 33 -6.69 9.68 -6.36
N ALA A 34 -5.59 8.95 -6.47
CA ALA A 34 -4.59 8.87 -5.42
C ALA A 34 -3.98 10.24 -5.09
N ARG A 35 -3.58 11.00 -6.11
CA ARG A 35 -3.02 12.34 -5.91
C ARG A 35 -4.04 13.30 -5.28
N ASN A 36 -5.30 13.21 -5.70
CA ASN A 36 -6.37 14.04 -5.13
C ASN A 36 -6.63 13.70 -3.66
N LEU A 37 -6.59 12.43 -3.29
CA LEU A 37 -6.70 12.00 -1.89
C LEU A 37 -5.60 12.59 -1.00
N LEU A 38 -4.39 12.69 -1.51
CA LEU A 38 -3.26 13.27 -0.76
C LEU A 38 -3.42 14.77 -0.49
N ARG A 39 -4.27 15.46 -1.24
CA ARG A 39 -4.53 16.90 -1.08
C ARG A 39 -5.65 17.20 -0.10
N ILE A 40 -6.46 16.22 0.26
CA ILE A 40 -7.59 16.39 1.17
C ILE A 40 -7.11 16.20 2.61
N ARG A 41 -7.39 17.19 3.47
CA ARG A 41 -7.01 17.14 4.88
C ARG A 41 -8.00 16.31 5.73
N GLU A 42 -9.28 16.41 5.41
CA GLU A 42 -10.30 15.62 6.10
C GLU A 42 -10.17 14.13 5.74
N PRO A 43 -10.23 13.22 6.73
CA PRO A 43 -10.24 11.79 6.43
C PRO A 43 -11.44 11.43 5.54
N ILE A 44 -11.17 10.79 4.41
CA ILE A 44 -12.24 10.34 3.51
C ILE A 44 -13.13 9.31 4.20
N ALA A 45 -12.58 8.52 5.11
CA ALA A 45 -13.31 7.58 5.94
C ALA A 45 -14.43 8.26 6.74
N GLN A 46 -14.18 9.50 7.21
CA GLN A 46 -15.20 10.27 7.92
C GLN A 46 -16.35 10.68 7.00
N ARG A 47 -16.05 11.12 5.78
CA ARG A 47 -17.09 11.45 4.80
C ARG A 47 -17.96 10.24 4.47
N VAL A 48 -17.32 9.08 4.28
CA VAL A 48 -18.02 7.83 4.00
C VAL A 48 -18.91 7.42 5.19
N ALA A 49 -18.40 7.51 6.40
CA ALA A 49 -19.17 7.22 7.62
C ALA A 49 -20.39 8.13 7.77
N ASP A 50 -20.25 9.39 7.38
CA ASP A 50 -21.33 10.39 7.45
C ASP A 50 -22.30 10.33 6.27
N GLY A 51 -22.08 9.43 5.30
CA GLY A 51 -22.91 9.33 4.10
C GLY A 51 -22.75 10.50 3.14
N ARG A 52 -21.65 11.28 3.26
CA ARG A 52 -21.37 12.43 2.40
C ARG A 52 -20.64 11.98 1.12
N PRO A 53 -20.76 12.75 0.02
CA PRO A 53 -19.98 12.49 -1.19
C PRO A 53 -18.49 12.56 -0.92
N LEU A 54 -17.69 11.79 -1.69
CA LEU A 54 -16.23 11.79 -1.55
C LEU A 54 -15.61 13.15 -1.87
N GLY A 55 -16.24 13.94 -2.74
CA GLY A 55 -15.76 15.27 -3.11
C GLY A 55 -14.49 15.27 -3.97
N LEU A 56 -14.16 14.15 -4.58
CA LEU A 56 -13.01 14.04 -5.48
C LEU A 56 -13.42 14.36 -6.92
N PRO A 57 -12.65 15.22 -7.65
CA PRO A 57 -13.00 15.58 -9.01
C PRO A 57 -12.79 14.40 -9.98
N ARG A 58 -13.63 14.35 -11.01
CA ARG A 58 -13.54 13.38 -12.12
C ARG A 58 -13.49 11.92 -11.66
N LEU A 59 -14.23 11.59 -10.62
CA LEU A 59 -14.27 10.25 -10.07
C LEU A 59 -15.47 9.48 -10.66
N GLY A 60 -15.18 8.38 -11.35
CA GLY A 60 -16.20 7.49 -11.90
C GLY A 60 -16.82 6.60 -10.83
N LYS A 61 -17.91 5.94 -11.17
CA LYS A 61 -18.66 5.07 -10.24
C LYS A 61 -17.80 3.93 -9.68
N SER A 62 -16.98 3.30 -10.53
CA SER A 62 -16.12 2.19 -10.12
C SER A 62 -15.09 2.60 -9.06
N LEU A 63 -14.38 3.72 -9.30
CA LEU A 63 -13.42 4.25 -8.33
C LEU A 63 -14.07 4.74 -7.06
N THR A 64 -15.22 5.41 -7.16
CA THR A 64 -16.01 5.83 -6.00
C THR A 64 -16.34 4.64 -5.11
N ALA A 65 -16.83 3.55 -5.69
CA ALA A 65 -17.15 2.33 -4.95
C ALA A 65 -15.91 1.71 -4.29
N LYS A 66 -14.79 1.65 -5.00
CA LYS A 66 -13.53 1.09 -4.47
C LYS A 66 -12.97 1.91 -3.31
N ILE A 67 -12.94 3.24 -3.44
CA ILE A 67 -12.48 4.13 -2.37
C ILE A 67 -13.38 4.02 -1.16
N SER A 68 -14.69 3.99 -1.36
CA SER A 68 -15.65 3.82 -0.27
C SER A 68 -15.48 2.48 0.44
N THR A 69 -15.20 1.41 -0.30
CA THR A 69 -14.94 0.08 0.27
C THR A 69 -13.66 0.08 1.10
N LEU A 70 -12.57 0.67 0.60
CA LEU A 70 -11.33 0.80 1.35
C LEU A 70 -11.53 1.59 2.64
N ALA A 71 -12.28 2.68 2.56
CA ALA A 71 -12.55 3.52 3.72
C ALA A 71 -13.39 2.81 4.79
N ARG A 72 -14.33 1.94 4.40
CA ARG A 72 -15.21 1.21 5.32
C ARG A 72 -14.63 -0.08 5.86
N LYS A 73 -13.96 -0.85 4.99
CA LYS A 73 -13.55 -2.23 5.30
C LYS A 73 -12.04 -2.41 5.46
N ASP A 74 -11.25 -1.37 5.19
CA ASP A 74 -9.78 -1.39 5.19
C ASP A 74 -9.18 -2.46 4.25
N ALA A 75 -9.98 -2.95 3.29
CA ALA A 75 -9.60 -3.97 2.32
C ALA A 75 -10.39 -3.83 1.04
N LEU A 76 -9.81 -4.29 -0.06
CA LEU A 76 -10.45 -4.28 -1.37
C LEU A 76 -10.10 -5.58 -2.09
N GLN A 77 -11.10 -6.41 -2.37
CA GLN A 77 -10.93 -7.72 -3.02
C GLN A 77 -10.18 -7.61 -4.36
N PHE A 78 -10.51 -6.61 -5.16
CA PHE A 78 -9.82 -6.36 -6.43
C PHE A 78 -8.31 -6.19 -6.25
N TYR A 79 -7.89 -5.43 -5.23
CA TYR A 79 -6.47 -5.22 -4.92
C TYR A 79 -5.81 -6.50 -4.41
N THR A 80 -6.50 -7.23 -3.54
CA THR A 80 -6.03 -8.53 -3.04
C THR A 80 -5.76 -9.49 -4.19
N GLU A 81 -6.68 -9.59 -5.14
CA GLU A 81 -6.53 -10.45 -6.32
C GLU A 81 -5.37 -10.02 -7.22
N LEU A 82 -5.18 -8.71 -7.43
CA LEU A 82 -4.02 -8.20 -8.17
C LEU A 82 -2.70 -8.56 -7.49
N CYS A 83 -2.63 -8.44 -6.17
CA CYS A 83 -1.44 -8.79 -5.41
C CYS A 83 -1.11 -10.29 -5.50
N GLU A 84 -2.13 -11.15 -5.57
CA GLU A 84 -1.96 -12.60 -5.69
C GLU A 84 -1.31 -13.01 -7.02
N GLU A 85 -1.35 -12.16 -8.03
CA GLU A 85 -0.66 -12.38 -9.31
C GLU A 85 0.86 -12.11 -9.23
N LEU A 86 1.32 -11.51 -8.14
CA LEU A 86 2.74 -11.22 -7.90
C LEU A 86 3.39 -12.39 -7.13
N PRO A 87 4.75 -12.49 -7.18
CA PRO A 87 5.45 -13.43 -6.30
C PRO A 87 5.04 -13.27 -4.85
N VAL A 88 5.00 -14.37 -4.10
CA VAL A 88 4.51 -14.40 -2.71
C VAL A 88 5.24 -13.38 -1.82
N GLU A 89 6.56 -13.27 -1.99
CA GLU A 89 7.40 -12.35 -1.22
C GLU A 89 7.04 -10.89 -1.49
N GLU A 90 6.75 -10.55 -2.74
CA GLU A 90 6.36 -9.18 -3.12
C GLU A 90 4.94 -8.87 -2.65
N SER A 91 4.03 -9.83 -2.80
CA SER A 91 2.66 -9.72 -2.30
C SER A 91 2.63 -9.51 -0.78
N ALA A 92 3.45 -10.24 -0.04
CA ALA A 92 3.56 -10.10 1.42
C ALA A 92 3.97 -8.69 1.84
N LEU A 93 4.92 -8.08 1.11
CA LEU A 93 5.35 -6.70 1.37
C LEU A 93 4.23 -5.69 1.12
N LEU A 94 3.47 -5.87 0.03
CA LEU A 94 2.35 -4.98 -0.29
C LEU A 94 1.23 -5.05 0.76
N LYS A 95 1.02 -6.22 1.35
CA LYS A 95 0.01 -6.43 2.40
C LYS A 95 0.33 -5.70 3.70
N LEU A 96 1.56 -5.23 3.88
CA LEU A 96 1.93 -4.40 5.03
C LEU A 96 1.31 -3.00 4.97
N ASN A 97 0.83 -2.58 3.80
CA ASN A 97 0.23 -1.27 3.57
C ASN A 97 1.11 -0.09 4.00
N VAL A 98 2.42 -0.20 3.74
CA VAL A 98 3.37 0.86 4.05
C VAL A 98 3.34 1.92 2.95
N PRO A 99 2.98 3.17 3.24
CA PRO A 99 3.04 4.23 2.24
C PRO A 99 4.44 4.36 1.65
N GLY A 100 4.53 4.40 0.33
CA GLY A 100 5.80 4.44 -0.39
C GLY A 100 6.44 3.08 -0.66
N LEU A 101 5.88 1.98 -0.14
CA LEU A 101 6.29 0.62 -0.45
C LEU A 101 5.31 0.04 -1.48
N GLY A 102 5.57 0.36 -2.73
CA GLY A 102 4.78 -0.15 -3.86
C GLY A 102 5.42 -1.36 -4.54
N PRO A 103 4.82 -1.84 -5.65
CA PRO A 103 5.30 -3.02 -6.36
C PRO A 103 6.76 -2.92 -6.81
N THR A 104 7.21 -1.75 -7.24
CA THR A 104 8.60 -1.54 -7.69
C THR A 104 9.59 -1.73 -6.55
N ILE A 105 9.33 -1.14 -5.39
CA ILE A 105 10.19 -1.30 -4.21
C ILE A 105 10.12 -2.73 -3.68
N ALA A 106 8.93 -3.32 -3.64
CA ALA A 106 8.75 -4.71 -3.23
C ALA A 106 9.57 -5.68 -4.09
N ALA A 107 9.58 -5.48 -5.40
CA ALA A 107 10.39 -6.29 -6.32
C ALA A 107 11.89 -6.14 -6.07
N ARG A 108 12.36 -4.93 -5.76
CA ARG A 108 13.77 -4.69 -5.43
C ARG A 108 14.18 -5.37 -4.11
N ILE A 109 13.33 -5.29 -3.09
CA ILE A 109 13.58 -5.96 -1.81
C ILE A 109 13.65 -7.48 -2.02
N HIS A 110 12.70 -8.05 -2.73
CA HIS A 110 12.67 -9.47 -3.04
C HIS A 110 13.93 -9.91 -3.80
N ARG A 111 14.31 -9.17 -4.84
CA ARG A 111 15.51 -9.47 -5.63
C ARG A 111 16.78 -9.44 -4.80
N ASP A 112 16.95 -8.43 -3.95
CA ASP A 112 18.20 -8.19 -3.24
C ASP A 112 18.32 -8.99 -1.92
N LEU A 113 17.19 -9.25 -1.23
CA LEU A 113 17.20 -9.96 0.06
C LEU A 113 16.70 -11.41 -0.05
N GLY A 114 15.95 -11.76 -1.10
CA GLY A 114 15.39 -13.09 -1.29
C GLY A 114 14.17 -13.38 -0.42
N SER A 115 14.23 -13.10 0.87
CA SER A 115 13.13 -13.29 1.81
C SER A 115 12.61 -11.96 2.32
N THR A 116 11.30 -11.91 2.57
CA THR A 116 10.59 -10.71 3.02
C THR A 116 9.89 -10.89 4.36
N ASP A 117 10.25 -11.94 5.11
CA ASP A 117 9.68 -12.13 6.45
C ASP A 117 10.19 -11.06 7.43
N ALA A 118 9.44 -10.86 8.51
CA ALA A 118 9.73 -9.82 9.50
C ALA A 118 11.14 -9.93 10.09
N ALA A 119 11.59 -11.15 10.40
CA ALA A 119 12.92 -11.38 10.99
C ALA A 119 14.04 -10.99 10.03
N ASN A 120 13.92 -11.36 8.75
CA ASN A 120 14.92 -11.04 7.74
C ASN A 120 14.93 -9.54 7.40
N LEU A 121 13.78 -8.87 7.37
CA LEU A 121 13.71 -7.42 7.17
C LEU A 121 14.36 -6.67 8.33
N ARG A 122 14.10 -7.08 9.56
CA ARG A 122 14.76 -6.49 10.75
C ARG A 122 16.28 -6.69 10.72
N ARG A 123 16.74 -7.88 10.35
CA ARG A 123 18.17 -8.19 10.22
C ARG A 123 18.81 -7.37 9.10
N ALA A 124 18.16 -7.24 7.96
CA ALA A 124 18.64 -6.43 6.84
C ALA A 124 18.73 -4.95 7.21
N ALA A 125 17.79 -4.43 7.99
CA ALA A 125 17.85 -3.06 8.50
C ALA A 125 19.01 -2.88 9.48
N ALA A 126 19.23 -3.84 10.39
CA ALA A 126 20.33 -3.79 11.38
C ALA A 126 21.70 -3.85 10.74
N THR A 127 21.85 -4.60 9.64
CA THR A 127 23.14 -4.74 8.92
C THR A 127 23.38 -3.71 7.84
N GLY A 128 22.40 -2.83 7.56
CA GLY A 128 22.47 -1.82 6.52
C GLY A 128 22.14 -2.32 5.11
N LYS A 129 21.80 -3.60 4.94
CA LYS A 129 21.46 -4.17 3.62
C LYS A 129 20.16 -3.58 3.05
N LEU A 130 19.17 -3.32 3.91
CA LEU A 130 17.89 -2.76 3.47
C LEU A 130 18.08 -1.33 2.93
N GLN A 131 18.92 -0.54 3.59
CA GLN A 131 19.20 0.84 3.21
C GLN A 131 20.01 0.97 1.91
N ARG A 132 20.69 -0.09 1.48
CA ARG A 132 21.44 -0.12 0.23
C ARG A 132 20.58 -0.34 -1.00
N ILE A 133 19.36 -0.78 -0.80
CA ILE A 133 18.41 -0.96 -1.91
C ILE A 133 18.00 0.41 -2.44
N TRP A 134 18.12 0.59 -3.76
CA TRP A 134 17.81 1.86 -4.37
C TRP A 134 16.34 2.25 -4.14
N GLY A 135 16.11 3.46 -3.68
CA GLY A 135 14.77 3.96 -3.35
C GLY A 135 14.36 3.76 -1.91
N ILE A 136 15.19 3.10 -1.08
CA ILE A 136 14.90 2.91 0.35
C ILE A 136 15.80 3.83 1.19
N GLY A 137 15.22 4.94 1.65
CA GLY A 137 15.85 5.85 2.58
C GLY A 137 15.43 5.61 4.03
N PRO A 138 15.92 6.44 4.99
CA PRO A 138 15.61 6.27 6.41
C PRO A 138 14.14 6.24 6.75
N LYS A 139 13.31 7.04 6.07
CA LYS A 139 11.85 7.07 6.32
C LYS A 139 11.18 5.76 5.95
N ARG A 140 11.55 5.16 4.81
CA ARG A 140 10.99 3.86 4.40
C ARG A 140 11.45 2.74 5.30
N VAL A 141 12.71 2.74 5.71
CA VAL A 141 13.21 1.76 6.68
C VAL A 141 12.40 1.82 7.97
N ALA A 142 12.22 3.01 8.54
CA ALA A 142 11.43 3.20 9.75
C ALA A 142 9.98 2.72 9.58
N ALA A 143 9.35 3.06 8.47
CA ALA A 143 7.97 2.66 8.17
C ALA A 143 7.84 1.13 8.02
N ILE A 144 8.79 0.49 7.36
CA ILE A 144 8.82 -0.97 7.21
C ILE A 144 9.00 -1.64 8.58
N LEU A 145 9.94 -1.16 9.38
CA LEU A 145 10.18 -1.70 10.72
C LEU A 145 8.97 -1.55 11.63
N ASP A 146 8.29 -0.41 11.59
CA ASP A 146 7.05 -0.20 12.34
C ASP A 146 5.96 -1.19 11.93
N ALA A 147 5.82 -1.43 10.63
CA ALA A 147 4.81 -2.34 10.10
C ALA A 147 5.06 -3.80 10.51
N VAL A 148 6.31 -4.25 10.46
CA VAL A 148 6.67 -5.63 10.85
C VAL A 148 6.79 -5.80 12.36
N GLY A 149 7.25 -4.77 13.08
CA GLY A 149 7.35 -4.79 14.54
C GLY A 149 5.99 -4.69 15.23
N GLY A 150 5.06 -3.90 14.67
CA GLY A 150 3.70 -3.74 15.20
C GLY A 150 2.90 -5.03 15.20
N GLY A 151 3.17 -5.95 14.26
CA GLY A 151 2.58 -7.28 14.25
C GLY A 151 3.00 -8.14 15.43
N ASP A 152 4.29 -8.15 15.73
CA ASP A 152 4.85 -8.93 16.84
C ASP A 152 4.38 -8.40 18.19
N ALA A 153 4.35 -7.09 18.37
CA ALA A 153 3.89 -6.47 19.61
C ALA A 153 2.42 -6.76 19.93
N ARG A 154 1.58 -6.90 18.88
CA ARG A 154 0.18 -7.28 19.04
C ARG A 154 0.03 -8.76 19.40
N GLN A 155 0.85 -9.64 18.83
CA GLN A 155 0.85 -11.06 19.16
C GLN A 155 1.35 -11.30 20.58
N GLU A 156 2.43 -10.66 20.99
CA GLU A 156 2.95 -10.77 22.36
C GLU A 156 1.94 -10.29 23.41
N ARG A 157 1.14 -9.26 23.10
CA ARG A 157 0.07 -8.78 24.00
C ARG A 157 -1.13 -9.73 24.06
N MET A 158 -1.35 -10.54 23.05
CA MET A 158 -2.44 -11.52 23.01
C MET A 158 -2.08 -12.84 23.71
N GLU A 159 -0.79 -13.14 23.87
CA GLU A 159 -0.30 -14.32 24.55
C GLU A 159 -0.17 -14.15 26.08
N ILE A 160 -0.33 -12.95 26.57
CA ILE A 160 -0.36 -12.61 28.00
C ILE A 160 -1.80 -12.50 28.47
#